data_540657f84431ded8ea84dd644be7c955
#
_entry.id   540657f84431ded8ea84dd644be7c955
#
_cell.length_a   1.000
_cell.length_b   1.000
_cell.length_c   1.000
_cell.angle_alpha   90.00
_cell.angle_beta   90.00
_cell.angle_gamma   90.00
#
_symmetry.space_group_name_H-M   'P 1'
#
loop_
_entity.id
_entity.type
_entity.pdbx_description
1 polymer ?
#
loop_
_entity_poly.entity_id
_entity_poly.type
_entity_poly.pdbx_seq_one_letter_code
_entity_poly.pdbx_strand_id
1 'polypeptide(L)'
;MENFRQFRGKTQVDFSLDPEKNVTIILGDNTFGKTTLLQAFNWCFYGKVNFDQRPDFLLNYEVSEEMRNGDQQKVEVEITVLHDGIEYIITRSQRYNCNGGNVRGEAVPTIKVSYKQPDGQTESVKAAQIDNVINNILPEDLSTYFFFDTERVSSISTRKDVADAVKGLLGLSIMDSAIKHLGDRSKKTTVIGKLYGSMDLDGDAKAQEALSRIQTAEAKRTAIAEQIDDCTSQINQYDNRKEQLDAILRDNQTTTTLQKKKEDLERRIHAILTAYSTNIAIQFPSGSQRSLFLNIGIGTPGC
;
A
#
# COMPACT_ATOMS: atom_id res chain seq x y z
N MET A 1 -4.23 -1.31 -21.62
CA MET A 1 -5.45 -1.16 -20.80
C MET A 1 -6.52 -0.42 -21.57
N GLU A 2 -7.80 -0.68 -21.28
CA GLU A 2 -8.95 -0.07 -21.97
C GLU A 2 -9.98 0.38 -20.93
N ASN A 3 -10.40 1.65 -20.99
CA ASN A 3 -11.42 2.27 -20.12
C ASN A 3 -11.20 2.09 -18.61
N PHE A 4 -9.96 2.03 -18.17
CA PHE A 4 -9.62 1.78 -16.77
C PHE A 4 -9.43 3.10 -16.02
N ARG A 5 -10.36 3.46 -15.15
CA ARG A 5 -10.32 4.67 -14.31
C ARG A 5 -10.06 5.95 -15.13
N GLN A 6 -8.93 6.64 -14.94
CA GLN A 6 -8.57 7.85 -15.67
C GLN A 6 -8.25 7.58 -17.17
N PHE A 7 -7.94 6.34 -17.50
CA PHE A 7 -7.57 5.99 -18.88
C PHE A 7 -8.81 5.67 -19.71
N ARG A 8 -9.23 6.64 -20.55
CA ARG A 8 -10.32 6.47 -21.51
C ARG A 8 -9.81 5.82 -22.78
N GLY A 9 -10.57 4.87 -23.33
CA GLY A 9 -10.20 4.14 -24.54
C GLY A 9 -9.00 3.23 -24.33
N LYS A 10 -8.30 2.91 -25.40
CA LYS A 10 -7.12 2.05 -25.37
C LYS A 10 -5.87 2.86 -25.08
N THR A 11 -5.15 2.51 -24.03
CA THR A 11 -3.85 3.08 -23.66
C THR A 11 -2.84 1.96 -23.57
N GLN A 12 -1.72 2.13 -24.27
CA GLN A 12 -0.58 1.22 -24.24
C GLN A 12 0.61 1.92 -23.57
N VAL A 13 1.31 1.18 -22.73
CA VAL A 13 2.55 1.62 -22.09
C VAL A 13 3.58 0.53 -22.33
N ASP A 14 4.67 0.89 -23.00
CA ASP A 14 5.76 -0.01 -23.27
C ASP A 14 6.88 0.20 -22.23
N PHE A 15 7.28 -0.89 -21.60
CA PHE A 15 8.37 -0.89 -20.64
C PHE A 15 9.67 -1.35 -21.32
N SER A 16 10.78 -0.79 -20.87
CA SER A 16 12.08 -1.20 -21.40
C SER A 16 12.38 -2.64 -21.01
N LEU A 17 12.71 -3.46 -22.00
CA LEU A 17 13.19 -4.83 -21.85
C LEU A 17 14.70 -4.94 -22.12
N ASP A 18 15.39 -3.82 -22.28
CA ASP A 18 16.84 -3.78 -22.52
C ASP A 18 17.57 -4.21 -21.24
N PRO A 19 18.46 -5.21 -21.29
CA PRO A 19 19.16 -5.70 -20.10
C PRO A 19 20.09 -4.67 -19.45
N GLU A 20 20.55 -3.66 -20.18
CA GLU A 20 21.42 -2.59 -19.66
C GLU A 20 20.63 -1.31 -19.30
N LYS A 21 19.50 -1.06 -19.98
CA LYS A 21 18.65 0.11 -19.81
C LYS A 21 17.23 -0.32 -19.43
N ASN A 22 17.10 -1.08 -18.36
CA ASN A 22 15.84 -1.71 -17.91
C ASN A 22 14.97 -0.83 -17.00
N VAL A 23 15.26 0.46 -16.93
CA VAL A 23 14.49 1.41 -16.11
C VAL A 23 13.58 2.25 -16.99
N THR A 24 12.28 2.20 -16.73
CA THR A 24 11.28 3.07 -17.35
C THR A 24 10.82 4.10 -16.32
N ILE A 25 10.93 5.39 -16.63
CA ILE A 25 10.49 6.49 -15.77
C ILE A 25 9.21 7.08 -16.36
N ILE A 26 8.13 7.06 -15.58
CA ILE A 26 6.84 7.63 -15.96
C ILE A 26 6.65 8.95 -15.22
N LEU A 27 6.65 10.05 -15.97
CA LEU A 27 6.43 11.39 -15.44
C LEU A 27 4.98 11.81 -15.67
N GLY A 28 4.44 12.56 -14.74
CA GLY A 28 3.10 13.13 -14.80
C GLY A 28 2.77 13.90 -13.55
N ASP A 29 1.90 14.91 -13.67
CA ASP A 29 1.40 15.66 -12.54
C ASP A 29 0.54 14.81 -11.60
N ASN A 30 0.18 15.35 -10.46
CA ASN A 30 -0.74 14.68 -9.54
C ASN A 30 -2.09 14.48 -10.25
N THR A 31 -2.75 13.35 -10.00
CA THR A 31 -4.03 12.94 -10.59
C THR A 31 -3.98 12.38 -12.03
N PHE A 32 -2.86 12.43 -12.74
CA PHE A 32 -2.74 11.92 -14.12
C PHE A 32 -2.66 10.38 -14.22
N GLY A 33 -2.90 9.67 -13.13
CA GLY A 33 -3.07 8.22 -13.17
C GLY A 33 -1.81 7.39 -12.89
N LYS A 34 -0.73 7.96 -12.31
CA LYS A 34 0.46 7.18 -11.92
C LYS A 34 0.09 6.03 -10.97
N THR A 35 -0.62 6.32 -9.89
CA THR A 35 -1.13 5.32 -8.95
C THR A 35 -2.15 4.39 -9.62
N THR A 36 -2.95 4.89 -10.55
CA THR A 36 -3.89 4.05 -11.31
C THR A 36 -3.18 3.02 -12.18
N LEU A 37 -2.06 3.38 -12.79
CA LEU A 37 -1.24 2.43 -13.53
C LEU A 37 -0.70 1.32 -12.62
N LEU A 38 -0.21 1.67 -11.43
CA LEU A 38 0.21 0.70 -10.41
C LEU A 38 -0.94 -0.24 -10.01
N GLN A 39 -2.13 0.32 -9.78
CA GLN A 39 -3.32 -0.46 -9.45
C GLN A 39 -3.80 -1.33 -10.62
N ALA A 40 -3.55 -0.94 -11.86
CA ALA A 40 -3.85 -1.76 -13.02
C ALA A 40 -3.02 -3.05 -13.04
N PHE A 41 -1.75 -3.01 -12.63
CA PHE A 41 -0.94 -4.22 -12.42
C PHE A 41 -1.53 -5.12 -11.35
N ASN A 42 -1.81 -4.59 -10.15
CA ASN A 42 -2.41 -5.35 -9.06
C ASN A 42 -3.75 -5.98 -9.46
N TRP A 43 -4.58 -5.21 -10.17
CA TRP A 43 -5.85 -5.74 -10.64
C TRP A 43 -5.67 -6.83 -11.69
N CYS A 44 -4.79 -6.65 -12.65
CA CYS A 44 -4.56 -7.63 -13.70
C CYS A 44 -4.05 -8.96 -13.13
N PHE A 45 -3.05 -8.93 -12.24
CA PHE A 45 -2.48 -10.14 -11.65
C PHE A 45 -3.43 -10.78 -10.63
N TYR A 46 -3.91 -10.01 -9.65
CA TYR A 46 -4.57 -10.58 -8.46
C TYR A 46 -6.06 -10.22 -8.33
N GLY A 47 -6.61 -9.41 -9.23
CA GLY A 47 -8.00 -8.93 -9.13
C GLY A 47 -8.23 -7.94 -7.99
N LYS A 48 -7.17 -7.43 -7.37
CA LYS A 48 -7.23 -6.54 -6.21
C LYS A 48 -6.90 -5.10 -6.62
N VAL A 49 -7.66 -4.17 -6.07
CA VAL A 49 -7.42 -2.72 -6.22
C VAL A 49 -7.53 -2.06 -4.86
N ASN A 50 -6.82 -0.95 -4.70
CA ASN A 50 -6.88 -0.15 -3.49
C ASN A 50 -7.01 1.33 -3.89
N PHE A 51 -8.23 1.72 -4.20
CA PHE A 51 -8.60 3.12 -4.45
C PHE A 51 -9.38 3.67 -3.26
N ASP A 52 -9.09 4.89 -2.84
CA ASP A 52 -9.78 5.55 -1.73
C ASP A 52 -11.25 5.84 -2.05
N GLN A 53 -11.55 6.12 -3.32
CA GLN A 53 -12.90 6.43 -3.77
C GLN A 53 -13.42 5.34 -4.70
N ARG A 54 -14.62 4.80 -4.36
CA ARG A 54 -15.34 3.78 -5.15
C ARG A 54 -14.41 2.65 -5.62
N PRO A 55 -13.80 1.88 -4.70
CA PRO A 55 -12.80 0.86 -5.06
C PRO A 55 -13.34 -0.17 -6.06
N ASP A 56 -14.61 -0.49 -6.01
CA ASP A 56 -15.24 -1.50 -6.87
C ASP A 56 -15.65 -0.99 -8.25
N PHE A 57 -15.51 0.31 -8.53
CA PHE A 57 -15.90 0.91 -9.80
C PHE A 57 -14.68 1.26 -10.63
N LEU A 58 -14.35 0.42 -11.61
CA LEU A 58 -13.13 0.53 -12.42
C LEU A 58 -13.34 1.20 -13.77
N LEU A 59 -14.59 1.30 -14.24
CA LEU A 59 -14.91 1.93 -15.54
C LEU A 59 -14.56 3.42 -15.51
N ASN A 60 -13.98 3.89 -16.60
CA ASN A 60 -13.74 5.32 -16.80
C ASN A 60 -15.03 6.13 -16.61
N TYR A 61 -14.92 7.22 -15.85
CA TYR A 61 -16.08 8.01 -15.45
C TYR A 61 -16.82 8.61 -16.66
N GLU A 62 -16.09 9.21 -17.59
CA GLU A 62 -16.69 9.81 -18.80
C GLU A 62 -17.40 8.76 -19.64
N VAL A 63 -16.79 7.57 -19.81
CA VAL A 63 -17.43 6.45 -20.51
C VAL A 63 -18.71 6.03 -19.79
N SER A 64 -18.70 6.01 -18.46
CA SER A 64 -19.88 5.64 -17.68
C SER A 64 -21.01 6.66 -17.78
N GLU A 65 -20.72 7.95 -17.89
CA GLU A 65 -21.71 9.01 -18.08
C GLU A 65 -22.34 9.00 -19.49
N GLU A 66 -21.58 8.57 -20.50
CA GLU A 66 -22.07 8.44 -21.87
C GLU A 66 -22.96 7.22 -22.09
N MET A 67 -22.97 6.25 -21.16
CA MET A 67 -23.76 5.02 -21.28
C MET A 67 -25.25 5.28 -21.16
N ARG A 68 -25.99 4.75 -22.12
CA ARG A 68 -27.46 4.76 -22.14
C ARG A 68 -28.01 3.44 -21.61
N ASN A 69 -29.30 3.43 -21.30
CA ASN A 69 -29.98 2.24 -20.84
C ASN A 69 -29.86 1.09 -21.87
N GLY A 70 -29.33 -0.05 -21.42
CA GLY A 70 -29.05 -1.22 -22.25
C GLY A 70 -27.62 -1.27 -22.81
N ASP A 71 -26.84 -0.20 -22.68
CA ASP A 71 -25.45 -0.19 -23.15
C ASP A 71 -24.56 -1.07 -22.27
N GLN A 72 -23.55 -1.64 -22.93
CA GLN A 72 -22.50 -2.44 -22.30
C GLN A 72 -21.13 -1.86 -22.63
N GLN A 73 -20.30 -1.75 -21.65
CA GLN A 73 -18.89 -1.36 -21.78
C GLN A 73 -17.99 -2.36 -21.06
N LYS A 74 -16.72 -2.41 -21.43
CA LYS A 74 -15.75 -3.24 -20.73
C LYS A 74 -14.58 -2.41 -20.21
N VAL A 75 -14.07 -2.83 -19.09
CA VAL A 75 -12.75 -2.48 -18.59
C VAL A 75 -11.84 -3.65 -18.86
N GLU A 76 -10.66 -3.41 -19.38
CA GLU A 76 -9.70 -4.46 -19.67
C GLU A 76 -8.28 -3.99 -19.37
N VAL A 77 -7.51 -4.83 -18.70
CA VAL A 77 -6.07 -4.66 -18.54
C VAL A 77 -5.39 -5.91 -19.06
N GLU A 78 -4.44 -5.71 -19.94
CA GLU A 78 -3.61 -6.76 -20.52
C GLU A 78 -2.15 -6.44 -20.22
N ILE A 79 -1.42 -7.42 -19.73
CA ILE A 79 0.01 -7.32 -19.42
C ILE A 79 0.73 -8.46 -20.12
N THR A 80 1.75 -8.10 -20.88
CA THR A 80 2.68 -9.05 -21.47
C THR A 80 3.93 -9.14 -20.60
N VAL A 81 4.28 -10.34 -20.16
CA VAL A 81 5.41 -10.61 -19.27
C VAL A 81 6.31 -11.67 -19.86
N LEU A 82 7.60 -11.45 -19.83
CA LEU A 82 8.60 -12.48 -20.15
C LEU A 82 9.05 -13.15 -18.83
N HIS A 83 8.82 -14.45 -18.70
CA HIS A 83 9.23 -15.23 -17.54
C HIS A 83 9.83 -16.54 -18.00
N ASP A 84 11.06 -16.86 -17.56
CA ASP A 84 11.82 -18.04 -17.95
C ASP A 84 11.91 -18.26 -19.48
N GLY A 85 12.03 -17.14 -20.24
CA GLY A 85 12.11 -17.19 -21.69
C GLY A 85 10.77 -17.40 -22.41
N ILE A 86 9.67 -17.50 -21.68
CA ILE A 86 8.31 -17.67 -22.21
C ILE A 86 7.55 -16.33 -22.08
N GLU A 87 6.93 -15.90 -23.17
CA GLU A 87 6.08 -14.70 -23.17
C GLU A 87 4.66 -15.07 -22.77
N TYR A 88 4.21 -14.57 -21.61
CA TYR A 88 2.86 -14.71 -21.10
C TYR A 88 2.05 -13.45 -21.36
N ILE A 89 0.80 -13.62 -21.76
CA ILE A 89 -0.19 -12.55 -21.92
C ILE A 89 -1.29 -12.80 -20.89
N ILE A 90 -1.39 -11.90 -19.92
CA ILE A 90 -2.38 -11.94 -18.85
C ILE A 90 -3.42 -10.86 -19.13
N THR A 91 -4.67 -11.23 -19.33
CA THR A 91 -5.76 -10.30 -19.61
C THR A 91 -6.84 -10.46 -18.56
N ARG A 92 -7.16 -9.38 -17.85
CA ARG A 92 -8.31 -9.32 -16.95
C ARG A 92 -9.31 -8.31 -17.47
N SER A 93 -10.58 -8.69 -17.52
CA SER A 93 -11.65 -7.83 -18.00
C SER A 93 -12.89 -7.92 -17.13
N GLN A 94 -13.63 -6.80 -17.00
CA GLN A 94 -14.90 -6.71 -16.30
C GLN A 94 -15.89 -5.95 -17.18
N ARG A 95 -17.10 -6.50 -17.34
CA ARG A 95 -18.17 -5.85 -18.08
C ARG A 95 -18.98 -4.96 -17.16
N TYR A 96 -19.45 -3.86 -17.73
CA TYR A 96 -20.34 -2.90 -17.10
C TYR A 96 -21.60 -2.76 -17.93
N ASN A 97 -22.74 -2.79 -17.28
CA ASN A 97 -24.05 -2.69 -17.91
C ASN A 97 -24.79 -1.47 -17.34
N CYS A 98 -25.46 -0.71 -18.19
CA CYS A 98 -26.32 0.39 -17.77
C CYS A 98 -27.78 -0.06 -17.77
N ASN A 99 -28.40 -0.09 -16.59
CA ASN A 99 -29.80 -0.43 -16.41
C ASN A 99 -30.53 0.68 -15.64
N GLY A 100 -31.53 1.30 -16.24
CA GLY A 100 -32.29 2.37 -15.60
C GLY A 100 -31.44 3.59 -15.20
N GLY A 101 -30.39 3.89 -15.96
CA GLY A 101 -29.44 4.97 -15.65
C GLY A 101 -28.37 4.60 -14.59
N ASN A 102 -28.40 3.38 -14.07
CA ASN A 102 -27.38 2.90 -13.14
C ASN A 102 -26.37 2.01 -13.84
N VAL A 103 -25.10 2.38 -13.81
CA VAL A 103 -24.00 1.61 -14.36
C VAL A 103 -23.42 0.71 -13.27
N ARG A 104 -23.40 -0.60 -13.54
CA ARG A 104 -22.89 -1.62 -12.60
C ARG A 104 -21.97 -2.58 -13.31
N GLY A 105 -20.86 -2.93 -12.67
CA GLY A 105 -19.95 -3.97 -13.10
C GLY A 105 -20.47 -5.37 -12.76
N GLU A 106 -20.08 -6.36 -13.55
CA GLU A 106 -20.26 -7.77 -13.19
C GLU A 106 -19.53 -8.08 -11.88
N ALA A 107 -20.12 -8.97 -11.07
CA ALA A 107 -19.58 -9.28 -9.73
C ALA A 107 -18.20 -9.94 -9.79
N VAL A 108 -17.90 -10.71 -10.85
CA VAL A 108 -16.65 -11.44 -11.00
C VAL A 108 -15.98 -11.05 -12.32
N PRO A 109 -14.79 -10.43 -12.28
CA PRO A 109 -14.00 -10.18 -13.48
C PRO A 109 -13.56 -11.50 -14.14
N THR A 110 -13.47 -11.49 -15.46
CA THR A 110 -12.94 -12.62 -16.23
C THR A 110 -11.43 -12.48 -16.35
N ILE A 111 -10.69 -13.56 -16.12
CA ILE A 111 -9.25 -13.61 -16.33
C ILE A 111 -8.91 -14.66 -17.39
N LYS A 112 -7.93 -14.33 -18.24
CA LYS A 112 -7.36 -15.22 -19.26
C LYS A 112 -5.84 -15.10 -19.20
N VAL A 113 -5.17 -16.22 -19.31
CA VAL A 113 -3.71 -16.28 -19.44
C VAL A 113 -3.39 -17.14 -20.65
N SER A 114 -2.54 -16.64 -21.52
CA SER A 114 -2.02 -17.34 -22.67
C SER A 114 -0.51 -17.16 -22.75
N TYR A 115 0.17 -18.05 -23.41
CA TYR A 115 1.61 -17.98 -23.62
C TYR A 115 1.97 -18.36 -25.05
N LYS A 116 3.07 -17.80 -25.54
CA LYS A 116 3.60 -18.10 -26.86
C LYS A 116 4.54 -19.29 -26.77
N GLN A 117 4.25 -20.32 -27.55
CA GLN A 117 5.13 -21.45 -27.74
C GLN A 117 6.31 -21.10 -28.67
N PRO A 118 7.41 -21.87 -28.63
CA PRO A 118 8.56 -21.64 -29.51
C PRO A 118 8.24 -21.72 -31.01
N ASP A 119 7.16 -22.40 -31.37
CA ASP A 119 6.64 -22.51 -32.75
C ASP A 119 5.80 -21.29 -33.18
N GLY A 120 5.62 -20.28 -32.29
CA GLY A 120 4.86 -19.07 -32.51
C GLY A 120 3.34 -19.22 -32.28
N GLN A 121 2.85 -20.41 -31.91
CA GLN A 121 1.44 -20.60 -31.57
C GLN A 121 1.15 -20.07 -30.16
N THR A 122 -0.05 -19.47 -29.99
CA THR A 122 -0.50 -19.01 -28.69
C THR A 122 -1.41 -20.05 -28.05
N GLU A 123 -1.05 -20.54 -26.89
CA GLU A 123 -1.84 -21.50 -26.14
C GLU A 123 -2.45 -20.83 -24.90
N SER A 124 -3.69 -21.20 -24.59
CA SER A 124 -4.40 -20.67 -23.41
C SER A 124 -4.24 -21.59 -22.22
N VAL A 125 -3.94 -21.02 -21.07
CA VAL A 125 -3.87 -21.74 -19.78
C VAL A 125 -5.28 -22.13 -19.34
N LYS A 126 -5.45 -23.36 -18.86
CA LYS A 126 -6.73 -23.82 -18.32
C LYS A 126 -7.12 -23.01 -17.07
N ALA A 127 -8.40 -22.70 -16.91
CA ALA A 127 -8.89 -21.86 -15.82
C ALA A 127 -8.43 -22.32 -14.43
N ALA A 128 -8.41 -23.63 -14.17
CA ALA A 128 -7.97 -24.19 -12.89
C ALA A 128 -6.45 -24.03 -12.61
N GLN A 129 -5.66 -23.65 -13.60
CA GLN A 129 -4.21 -23.48 -13.49
C GLN A 129 -3.75 -22.02 -13.52
N ILE A 130 -4.66 -21.08 -13.80
CA ILE A 130 -4.34 -19.66 -13.97
C ILE A 130 -3.67 -19.10 -12.72
N ASP A 131 -4.24 -19.34 -11.54
CA ASP A 131 -3.70 -18.82 -10.28
C ASP A 131 -2.29 -19.37 -9.99
N ASN A 132 -2.06 -20.65 -10.30
CA ASN A 132 -0.73 -21.25 -10.15
C ASN A 132 0.29 -20.63 -11.11
N VAL A 133 -0.10 -20.39 -12.37
CA VAL A 133 0.78 -19.75 -13.36
C VAL A 133 1.10 -18.31 -12.95
N ILE A 134 0.10 -17.56 -12.50
CA ILE A 134 0.31 -16.19 -12.02
C ILE A 134 1.24 -16.18 -10.81
N ASN A 135 1.01 -17.05 -9.83
CA ASN A 135 1.87 -17.15 -8.64
C ASN A 135 3.29 -17.64 -8.95
N ASN A 136 3.48 -18.40 -10.03
CA ASN A 136 4.84 -18.75 -10.48
C ASN A 136 5.56 -17.56 -11.12
N ILE A 137 4.83 -16.73 -11.89
CA ILE A 137 5.40 -15.54 -12.54
C ILE A 137 5.71 -14.48 -11.47
N LEU A 138 4.73 -14.17 -10.62
CA LEU A 138 4.85 -13.19 -9.55
C LEU A 138 3.96 -13.62 -8.37
N PRO A 139 4.54 -14.18 -7.29
CA PRO A 139 3.79 -14.57 -6.11
C PRO A 139 3.04 -13.41 -5.48
N GLU A 140 1.77 -13.62 -5.12
CA GLU A 140 0.93 -12.59 -4.54
C GLU A 140 1.51 -12.01 -3.24
N ASP A 141 2.10 -12.85 -2.40
CA ASP A 141 2.75 -12.43 -1.15
C ASP A 141 3.90 -11.45 -1.36
N LEU A 142 4.50 -11.45 -2.55
CA LEU A 142 5.58 -10.55 -2.94
C LEU A 142 5.07 -9.27 -3.63
N SER A 143 3.80 -9.23 -4.01
CA SER A 143 3.23 -8.12 -4.79
C SER A 143 3.40 -6.76 -4.11
N THR A 144 3.29 -6.71 -2.79
CA THR A 144 3.45 -5.49 -1.98
C THR A 144 4.86 -4.91 -2.04
N TYR A 145 5.86 -5.71 -2.39
CA TYR A 145 7.27 -5.29 -2.52
C TYR A 145 7.62 -4.85 -3.94
N PHE A 146 6.85 -5.29 -4.93
CA PHE A 146 7.02 -4.88 -6.33
C PHE A 146 6.07 -3.74 -6.71
N PHE A 147 4.85 -3.75 -6.18
CA PHE A 147 3.81 -2.75 -6.47
C PHE A 147 3.55 -1.88 -5.24
N PHE A 148 4.48 -0.98 -4.92
CA PHE A 148 4.33 -0.08 -3.78
C PHE A 148 4.18 1.37 -4.21
N ASP A 149 3.35 2.11 -3.47
CA ASP A 149 3.22 3.55 -3.59
C ASP A 149 4.14 4.24 -2.58
N THR A 150 4.77 5.35 -2.97
CA THR A 150 5.69 6.12 -2.11
C THR A 150 5.02 6.62 -0.84
N GLU A 151 3.72 6.87 -0.85
CA GLU A 151 2.94 7.26 0.33
C GLU A 151 2.86 6.14 1.38
N ARG A 152 3.08 4.89 0.97
CA ARG A 152 3.06 3.70 1.85
C ARG A 152 4.44 3.19 2.26
N VAL A 153 5.52 3.76 1.74
CA VAL A 153 6.88 3.37 2.11
C VAL A 153 7.14 3.51 3.62
N SER A 154 6.46 4.45 4.27
CA SER A 154 6.51 4.59 5.74
C SER A 154 5.94 3.38 6.50
N SER A 155 5.04 2.60 5.91
CA SER A 155 4.45 1.41 6.53
C SER A 155 5.26 0.13 6.28
N ILE A 156 6.13 0.10 5.27
CA ILE A 156 6.98 -1.08 4.95
C ILE A 156 8.17 -1.20 5.91
N SER A 157 8.43 -0.18 6.72
CA SER A 157 9.61 -0.13 7.60
C SER A 157 9.49 -0.97 8.88
N THR A 158 8.41 -1.71 9.08
CA THR A 158 8.32 -2.61 10.23
C THR A 158 9.20 -3.84 10.00
N ARG A 159 10.04 -4.17 10.98
CA ARG A 159 10.95 -5.33 10.92
C ARG A 159 10.24 -6.64 10.57
N LYS A 160 8.96 -6.75 10.90
CA LYS A 160 8.14 -7.94 10.63
C LYS A 160 7.86 -8.09 9.13
N ASP A 161 7.49 -7.00 8.47
CA ASP A 161 7.17 -7.01 7.03
C ASP A 161 8.42 -7.35 6.19
N VAL A 162 9.59 -6.82 6.58
CA VAL A 162 10.86 -7.15 5.91
C VAL A 162 11.23 -8.62 6.11
N ALA A 163 11.04 -9.17 7.30
CA ALA A 163 11.33 -10.58 7.57
C ALA A 163 10.41 -11.51 6.79
N ASP A 164 9.12 -11.17 6.68
CA ASP A 164 8.14 -11.95 5.92
C ASP A 164 8.41 -11.86 4.40
N ALA A 165 8.86 -10.69 3.92
CA ALA A 165 9.34 -10.50 2.55
C ALA A 165 10.53 -11.38 2.21
N VAL A 166 11.55 -11.35 3.06
CA VAL A 166 12.75 -12.19 2.87
C VAL A 166 12.40 -13.67 2.90
N LYS A 167 11.50 -14.08 3.79
CA LYS A 167 10.98 -15.46 3.81
C LYS A 167 10.26 -15.84 2.52
N GLY A 168 9.43 -14.92 1.99
CA GLY A 168 8.76 -15.10 0.71
C GLY A 168 9.74 -15.25 -0.46
N LEU A 169 10.70 -14.33 -0.57
CA LEU A 169 11.75 -14.36 -1.60
C LEU A 169 12.62 -15.63 -1.55
N LEU A 170 12.89 -16.14 -0.35
CA LEU A 170 13.67 -17.38 -0.16
C LEU A 170 12.82 -18.66 -0.29
N GLY A 171 11.51 -18.56 -0.60
CA GLY A 171 10.61 -19.71 -0.67
C GLY A 171 10.33 -20.37 0.70
N LEU A 172 10.71 -19.71 1.81
CA LEU A 172 10.56 -20.25 3.15
C LEU A 172 9.10 -20.28 3.62
N SER A 173 8.21 -19.54 2.98
CA SER A 173 6.77 -19.55 3.24
C SER A 173 6.16 -20.93 2.98
N ILE A 174 6.67 -21.67 1.98
CA ILE A 174 6.28 -23.06 1.70
C ILE A 174 6.72 -23.98 2.85
N MET A 175 7.93 -23.76 3.39
CA MET A 175 8.41 -24.52 4.54
C MET A 175 7.61 -24.22 5.80
N ASP A 176 7.30 -22.95 6.07
CA ASP A 176 6.43 -22.54 7.19
C ASP A 176 5.04 -23.17 7.06
N SER A 177 4.48 -23.22 5.85
CA SER A 177 3.20 -23.89 5.57
C SER A 177 3.29 -25.40 5.76
N ALA A 178 4.38 -26.04 5.31
CA ALA A 178 4.62 -27.45 5.51
C ALA A 178 4.77 -27.80 7.01
N ILE A 179 5.50 -26.98 7.78
CA ILE A 179 5.63 -27.12 9.22
C ILE A 179 4.27 -27.00 9.90
N LYS A 180 3.45 -26.02 9.52
CA LYS A 180 2.08 -25.84 10.04
C LYS A 180 1.19 -27.07 9.69
N HIS A 181 1.32 -27.62 8.48
CA HIS A 181 0.56 -28.79 8.05
C HIS A 181 1.00 -30.08 8.77
N LEU A 182 2.30 -30.26 8.96
CA LEU A 182 2.81 -31.36 9.77
C LEU A 182 2.33 -31.26 11.21
N GLY A 183 2.24 -30.03 11.71
CA GLY A 183 1.62 -29.67 12.98
C GLY A 183 2.39 -30.09 14.20
N ASP A 184 1.82 -29.72 15.33
CA ASP A 184 2.40 -30.00 16.65
C ASP A 184 2.01 -31.41 17.15
N ARG A 185 2.90 -32.04 17.85
CA ARG A 185 2.70 -33.32 18.54
C ARG A 185 1.48 -33.35 19.46
N SER A 186 1.21 -32.24 20.13
CA SER A 186 0.11 -32.13 21.10
C SER A 186 -1.27 -32.12 20.47
N LYS A 187 -1.36 -31.80 19.17
CA LYS A 187 -2.63 -31.71 18.44
C LYS A 187 -2.96 -33.01 17.73
N LYS A 188 -3.85 -33.81 18.29
CA LYS A 188 -4.32 -35.11 17.70
C LYS A 188 -4.88 -35.00 16.28
N THR A 189 -5.17 -33.78 15.79
CA THR A 189 -5.66 -33.52 14.45
C THR A 189 -4.56 -33.36 13.39
N THR A 190 -3.32 -33.15 13.80
CA THR A 190 -2.16 -32.96 12.93
C THR A 190 -1.52 -34.29 12.53
N VAL A 191 -0.72 -34.28 11.45
CA VAL A 191 -0.06 -35.51 10.95
C VAL A 191 0.88 -36.09 12.02
N ILE A 192 1.70 -35.23 12.62
CA ILE A 192 2.63 -35.64 13.68
C ILE A 192 1.87 -36.11 14.92
N GLY A 193 0.83 -35.42 15.34
CA GLY A 193 0.00 -35.81 16.49
C GLY A 193 -0.70 -37.16 16.28
N LYS A 194 -1.15 -37.46 15.06
CA LYS A 194 -1.73 -38.76 14.69
C LYS A 194 -0.68 -39.89 14.75
N LEU A 195 0.52 -39.64 14.19
CA LEU A 195 1.61 -40.60 14.22
C LEU A 195 2.02 -40.94 15.67
N TYR A 196 2.16 -39.93 16.52
CA TYR A 196 2.47 -40.15 17.95
C TYR A 196 1.34 -40.83 18.72
N GLY A 197 0.09 -40.51 18.39
CA GLY A 197 -1.08 -41.14 19.01
C GLY A 197 -1.27 -42.61 18.59
N SER A 198 -0.68 -43.05 17.46
CA SER A 198 -0.73 -44.43 17.00
C SER A 198 0.49 -45.27 17.45
N MET A 199 1.48 -44.63 18.09
CA MET A 199 2.59 -45.41 18.71
C MET A 199 2.09 -46.03 20.00
N ASP A 200 1.97 -47.37 19.96
CA ASP A 200 1.60 -48.21 21.11
C ASP A 200 2.79 -48.25 22.05
N LEU A 201 2.75 -47.40 23.11
CA LEU A 201 3.78 -47.30 24.14
C LEU A 201 3.46 -48.15 25.37
N ASP A 202 2.53 -49.12 25.20
CA ASP A 202 2.15 -50.03 26.29
C ASP A 202 3.29 -51.00 26.64
N GLY A 203 4.07 -50.65 27.65
CA GLY A 203 5.03 -51.56 28.25
C GLY A 203 6.36 -50.99 28.74
N ASP A 204 6.76 -49.77 28.32
CA ASP A 204 8.03 -49.19 28.77
C ASP A 204 7.82 -47.95 29.63
N ALA A 205 8.01 -48.11 30.97
CA ALA A 205 7.89 -47.02 31.94
C ALA A 205 8.83 -45.83 31.66
N LYS A 206 10.01 -46.07 31.06
CA LYS A 206 10.96 -45.04 30.66
C LYS A 206 10.43 -44.23 29.44
N ALA A 207 9.76 -44.90 28.53
CA ALA A 207 9.13 -44.23 27.37
C ALA A 207 7.96 -43.33 27.81
N GLN A 208 7.15 -43.80 28.78
CA GLN A 208 6.05 -42.99 29.36
C GLN A 208 6.59 -41.78 30.15
N GLU A 209 7.65 -41.93 30.91
CA GLU A 209 8.30 -40.81 31.62
C GLU A 209 8.90 -39.79 30.64
N ALA A 210 9.55 -40.25 29.56
CA ALA A 210 10.08 -39.40 28.54
C ALA A 210 8.96 -38.61 27.80
N LEU A 211 7.84 -39.27 27.53
CA LEU A 211 6.66 -38.66 26.89
C LEU A 211 6.06 -37.55 27.79
N SER A 212 5.91 -37.81 29.08
CA SER A 212 5.44 -36.86 30.08
C SER A 212 6.36 -35.62 30.18
N ARG A 213 7.68 -35.83 30.16
CA ARG A 213 8.67 -34.71 30.10
C ARG A 213 8.55 -33.88 28.84
N ILE A 214 8.38 -34.52 27.69
CA ILE A 214 8.17 -33.85 26.38
C ILE A 214 6.89 -32.99 26.42
N GLN A 215 5.77 -33.57 26.89
CA GLN A 215 4.50 -32.86 26.99
C GLN A 215 4.60 -31.61 27.90
N THR A 216 5.29 -31.74 29.01
CA THR A 216 5.53 -30.63 29.96
C THR A 216 6.40 -29.54 29.33
N ALA A 217 7.44 -29.94 28.58
CA ALA A 217 8.32 -29.00 27.89
C ALA A 217 7.58 -28.26 26.73
N GLU A 218 6.74 -28.96 25.99
CA GLU A 218 5.91 -28.39 24.93
C GLU A 218 4.88 -27.41 25.48
N ALA A 219 4.23 -27.72 26.61
CA ALA A 219 3.31 -26.79 27.26
C ALA A 219 4.01 -25.50 27.70
N LYS A 220 5.23 -25.64 28.30
CA LYS A 220 6.05 -24.48 28.66
C LYS A 220 6.45 -23.65 27.43
N ARG A 221 6.84 -24.30 26.34
CA ARG A 221 7.21 -23.63 25.09
C ARG A 221 6.04 -22.82 24.52
N THR A 222 4.83 -23.39 24.54
CA THR A 222 3.61 -22.71 24.07
C THR A 222 3.31 -21.48 24.93
N ALA A 223 3.38 -21.59 26.24
CA ALA A 223 3.15 -20.48 27.16
C ALA A 223 4.20 -19.35 26.97
N ILE A 224 5.48 -19.71 26.77
CA ILE A 224 6.51 -18.70 26.46
C ILE A 224 6.28 -18.05 25.09
N ALA A 225 5.85 -18.81 24.09
CA ALA A 225 5.53 -18.24 22.76
C ALA A 225 4.37 -17.22 22.83
N GLU A 226 3.34 -17.51 23.62
CA GLU A 226 2.24 -16.56 23.87
C GLU A 226 2.73 -15.30 24.60
N GLN A 227 3.64 -15.44 25.58
CA GLN A 227 4.24 -14.28 26.24
C GLN A 227 5.10 -13.44 25.30
N ILE A 228 5.85 -14.07 24.38
CA ILE A 228 6.63 -13.37 23.37
C ILE A 228 5.70 -12.58 22.42
N ASP A 229 4.58 -13.16 22.00
CA ASP A 229 3.60 -12.50 21.13
C ASP A 229 2.95 -11.31 21.84
N ASP A 230 2.61 -11.44 23.12
CA ASP A 230 2.08 -10.35 23.93
C ASP A 230 3.10 -9.21 24.09
N CYS A 231 4.34 -9.54 24.46
CA CYS A 231 5.42 -8.56 24.54
C CYS A 231 5.67 -7.86 23.19
N THR A 232 5.64 -8.60 22.10
CA THR A 232 5.81 -8.04 20.76
C THR A 232 4.66 -7.06 20.42
N SER A 233 3.44 -7.41 20.79
CA SER A 233 2.28 -6.53 20.63
C SER A 233 2.40 -5.24 21.44
N GLN A 234 2.89 -5.34 22.68
CA GLN A 234 3.15 -4.18 23.53
C GLN A 234 4.26 -3.28 22.95
N ILE A 235 5.36 -3.87 22.47
CA ILE A 235 6.44 -3.12 21.81
C ILE A 235 5.88 -2.33 20.63
N ASN A 236 5.09 -2.97 19.75
CA ASN A 236 4.49 -2.30 18.61
C ASN A 236 3.56 -1.13 19.03
N GLN A 237 2.80 -1.28 20.13
CA GLN A 237 1.98 -0.20 20.66
C GLN A 237 2.83 0.97 21.19
N TYR A 238 3.94 0.67 21.89
CA TYR A 238 4.84 1.70 22.38
C TYR A 238 5.59 2.41 21.26
N ASP A 239 6.00 1.70 20.21
CA ASP A 239 6.65 2.29 19.04
C ASP A 239 5.68 3.24 18.30
N ASN A 240 4.44 2.83 18.07
CA ASN A 240 3.41 3.70 17.48
C ASN A 240 3.16 4.97 18.33
N ARG A 241 3.13 4.80 19.67
CA ARG A 241 2.94 5.94 20.57
C ARG A 241 4.14 6.88 20.57
N LYS A 242 5.35 6.32 20.47
CA LYS A 242 6.58 7.09 20.32
C LYS A 242 6.57 7.91 19.03
N GLU A 243 6.21 7.32 17.90
CA GLU A 243 6.10 8.03 16.62
C GLU A 243 5.09 9.18 16.69
N GLN A 244 3.94 8.98 17.33
CA GLN A 244 2.96 10.04 17.55
C GLN A 244 3.52 11.18 18.41
N LEU A 245 4.24 10.86 19.47
CA LEU A 245 4.88 11.85 20.33
C LEU A 245 6.00 12.61 19.60
N ASP A 246 6.81 11.91 18.81
CA ASP A 246 7.86 12.52 18.00
C ASP A 246 7.28 13.48 16.93
N ALA A 247 6.14 13.12 16.32
CA ALA A 247 5.41 14.00 15.41
C ALA A 247 4.93 15.27 16.10
N ILE A 248 4.32 15.16 17.29
CA ILE A 248 3.86 16.30 18.10
C ILE A 248 5.04 17.19 18.52
N LEU A 249 6.18 16.59 18.88
CA LEU A 249 7.39 17.34 19.25
C LEU A 249 7.97 18.13 18.07
N ARG A 250 7.97 17.53 16.86
CA ARG A 250 8.40 18.24 15.63
C ARG A 250 7.48 19.40 15.30
N ASP A 251 6.18 19.21 15.42
CA ASP A 251 5.18 20.27 15.17
C ASP A 251 5.34 21.42 16.17
N ASN A 252 5.52 21.13 17.44
CA ASN A 252 5.80 22.14 18.48
C ASN A 252 7.12 22.91 18.24
N GLN A 253 8.18 22.24 17.76
CA GLN A 253 9.43 22.91 17.41
C GLN A 253 9.25 23.84 16.20
N THR A 254 8.46 23.43 15.22
CA THR A 254 8.13 24.27 14.06
C THR A 254 7.31 25.47 14.48
N THR A 255 6.33 25.30 15.36
CA THR A 255 5.48 26.38 15.89
C THR A 255 6.30 27.40 16.68
N THR A 256 7.22 26.97 17.54
CA THR A 256 8.12 27.86 18.28
C THR A 256 9.09 28.63 17.39
N THR A 257 9.58 28.03 16.31
CA THR A 257 10.44 28.73 15.33
C THR A 257 9.66 29.76 14.51
N LEU A 258 8.43 29.48 14.13
CA LEU A 258 7.54 30.45 13.47
C LEU A 258 7.16 31.59 14.37
N GLN A 259 6.91 31.34 15.64
CA GLN A 259 6.59 32.35 16.62
C GLN A 259 7.77 33.33 16.86
N LYS A 260 9.01 32.80 16.97
CA LYS A 260 10.22 33.64 17.03
C LYS A 260 10.41 34.49 15.78
N LYS A 261 10.17 33.94 14.58
CA LYS A 261 10.23 34.71 13.32
C LYS A 261 9.17 35.79 13.26
N LYS A 262 7.95 35.54 13.74
CA LYS A 262 6.88 36.53 13.84
C LYS A 262 7.28 37.70 14.73
N GLU A 263 7.77 37.43 15.94
CA GLU A 263 8.23 38.45 16.91
C GLU A 263 9.42 39.28 16.36
N ASP A 264 10.31 38.64 15.59
CA ASP A 264 11.41 39.37 14.94
C ASP A 264 10.91 40.31 13.83
N LEU A 265 9.96 39.84 13.02
CA LEU A 265 9.33 40.68 11.99
C LEU A 265 8.54 41.82 12.59
N GLU A 266 7.79 41.62 13.67
CA GLU A 266 7.04 42.66 14.38
C GLU A 266 8.00 43.73 14.95
N ARG A 267 9.14 43.35 15.54
CA ARG A 267 10.18 44.26 15.99
C ARG A 267 10.76 45.10 14.85
N ARG A 268 11.03 44.49 13.69
CA ARG A 268 11.53 45.19 12.50
C ARG A 268 10.51 46.17 11.93
N ILE A 269 9.24 45.78 11.86
CA ILE A 269 8.13 46.71 11.45
C ILE A 269 8.05 47.87 12.39
N HIS A 270 8.10 47.66 13.72
CA HIS A 270 8.06 48.74 14.70
C HIS A 270 9.26 49.69 14.59
N ALA A 271 10.47 49.15 14.37
CA ALA A 271 11.67 49.95 14.14
C ALA A 271 11.55 50.82 12.86
N ILE A 272 11.01 50.30 11.79
CA ILE A 272 10.80 51.02 10.53
C ILE A 272 9.74 52.09 10.73
N LEU A 273 8.63 51.80 11.39
CA LEU A 273 7.57 52.77 11.66
C LEU A 273 8.10 53.92 12.57
N THR A 274 8.93 53.60 13.55
CA THR A 274 9.55 54.59 14.42
C THR A 274 10.55 55.48 13.66
N ALA A 275 11.36 54.91 12.80
CA ALA A 275 12.29 55.64 11.93
C ALA A 275 11.54 56.53 10.92
N TYR A 276 10.43 56.10 10.37
CA TYR A 276 9.56 56.90 9.49
C TYR A 276 8.93 58.08 10.27
N SER A 277 8.41 57.85 11.48
CA SER A 277 7.82 58.91 12.30
C SER A 277 8.84 59.98 12.73
N THR A 278 10.09 59.58 13.01
CA THR A 278 11.19 60.48 13.32
C THR A 278 11.65 61.29 12.10
N ASN A 279 11.70 60.66 10.91
CA ASN A 279 12.04 61.37 9.68
C ASN A 279 10.96 62.35 9.23
N ILE A 280 9.67 62.06 9.45
CA ILE A 280 8.59 63.03 9.18
C ILE A 280 8.63 64.25 10.15
N ALA A 281 9.02 64.01 11.40
CA ALA A 281 9.18 65.09 12.37
C ALA A 281 10.34 66.03 12.02
N ILE A 282 11.35 65.65 11.30
CA ILE A 282 12.51 66.42 10.89
C ILE A 282 12.22 67.28 9.63
N GLN A 283 11.23 66.94 8.82
CA GLN A 283 10.92 67.67 7.57
C GLN A 283 9.87 68.80 7.66
N PHE A 284 9.32 69.12 8.83
CA PHE A 284 8.43 70.28 9.01
C PHE A 284 9.10 71.33 9.88
N PRO A 285 9.59 72.46 9.28
CA PRO A 285 10.02 73.56 10.05
C PRO A 285 8.78 74.22 10.76
N SER A 286 8.99 74.51 12.00
CA SER A 286 8.01 75.10 12.90
C SER A 286 7.26 76.31 12.29
N GLY A 287 5.96 76.15 12.04
CA GLY A 287 5.09 77.21 11.63
C GLY A 287 3.82 76.78 10.91
N SER A 288 2.93 76.10 11.58
CA SER A 288 1.46 76.32 11.60
C SER A 288 0.78 75.01 12.15
N GLN A 289 0.09 75.24 13.25
CA GLN A 289 -0.80 74.26 13.85
C GLN A 289 -1.94 73.93 12.86
N ARG A 290 -1.95 72.73 12.35
CA ARG A 290 -3.17 72.02 11.96
C ARG A 290 -2.99 70.53 12.27
N SER A 291 -3.67 70.11 13.30
CA SER A 291 -3.79 68.73 13.71
C SER A 291 -4.48 67.91 12.59
N LEU A 292 -3.72 67.10 11.91
CA LEU A 292 -4.28 66.02 11.10
C LEU A 292 -4.13 64.74 11.90
N PHE A 293 -5.18 64.33 12.59
CA PHE A 293 -5.31 63.02 13.15
C PHE A 293 -5.58 62.05 11.98
N LEU A 294 -4.58 61.34 11.55
CA LEU A 294 -4.74 60.18 10.70
C LEU A 294 -5.13 59.00 11.60
N ASN A 295 -6.42 58.72 11.64
CA ASN A 295 -6.98 57.56 12.32
C ASN A 295 -6.69 56.34 11.44
N ILE A 296 -5.59 55.64 11.68
CA ILE A 296 -5.37 54.33 11.10
C ILE A 296 -6.06 53.31 12.02
N GLY A 297 -7.30 52.96 11.67
CA GLY A 297 -8.02 51.89 12.33
C GLY A 297 -7.34 50.56 12.07
N ILE A 298 -6.61 50.05 13.04
CA ILE A 298 -6.18 48.65 13.06
C ILE A 298 -7.37 47.87 13.60
N GLY A 299 -8.10 47.25 12.67
CA GLY A 299 -9.14 46.27 13.00
C GLY A 299 -8.50 45.08 13.72
N THR A 300 -8.85 44.88 14.97
CA THR A 300 -8.59 43.63 15.69
C THR A 300 -9.41 42.51 15.06
N PRO A 301 -8.83 41.38 14.67
CA PRO A 301 -9.63 40.20 14.34
C PRO A 301 -10.20 39.66 15.65
N GLY A 302 -11.53 39.68 15.75
CA GLY A 302 -12.26 39.03 16.83
C GLY A 302 -12.09 37.53 16.85
N CYS A 303 -12.35 36.98 18.01
CA CYS A 303 -12.30 35.56 18.49
C CYS A 303 -12.58 34.47 17.47
#